data_daa9043286e3c750c829d7e8d46619c4
#
_entry.id   daa9043286e3c750c829d7e8d46619c4
#
_cell.length_a   1.000
_cell.length_b   1.000
_cell.length_c   1.000
_cell.angle_alpha   90.00
_cell.angle_beta   90.00
_cell.angle_gamma   90.00
#
_symmetry.space_group_name_H-M   'P 1'
#
loop_
_entity.id
_entity.type
_entity.pdbx_description
1 polymer ?
#
loop_
_entity_poly.entity_id
_entity_poly.type
_entity_poly.pdbx_seq_one_letter_code
_entity_poly.pdbx_strand_id
1 'polypeptide(L)' 'MTRADSAALSWDAPKKRRLIRLKVGEEVIRRPAPGKGPDADEAVLRSTAVQLASDEGYQLEPSSVTIAR' A
#
# COMPACT_ATOMS: atom_id res chain seq x y z
N MET A 1 1.07 18.15 -4.97
CA MET A 1 0.68 16.77 -4.61
C MET A 1 0.81 16.59 -3.11
N THR A 2 -0.22 16.05 -2.49
CA THR A 2 -0.22 15.81 -1.05
C THR A 2 0.66 14.61 -0.72
N ARG A 3 1.45 14.74 0.34
CA ARG A 3 2.34 13.67 0.77
C ARG A 3 1.62 12.73 1.72
N ALA A 4 1.72 11.43 1.46
CA ALA A 4 1.26 10.42 2.40
C ALA A 4 2.33 10.20 3.46
N ASP A 5 1.92 10.04 4.71
CA ASP A 5 2.86 9.84 5.82
C ASP A 5 3.46 8.44 5.79
N SER A 6 2.63 7.45 5.51
CA SER A 6 3.08 6.07 5.46
C SER A 6 2.04 5.22 4.74
N ALA A 7 2.41 3.99 4.44
CA ALA A 7 1.49 3.00 3.91
C ALA A 7 1.82 1.65 4.52
N ALA A 8 0.80 0.83 4.71
CA ALA A 8 0.98 -0.53 5.17
C ALA A 8 0.23 -1.47 4.23
N LEU A 9 0.90 -2.53 3.81
CA LEU A 9 0.28 -3.59 3.05
C LEU A 9 0.04 -4.77 3.97
N SER A 10 -1.14 -5.36 3.88
CA SER A 10 -1.46 -6.57 4.63
C SER A 10 -2.17 -7.55 3.72
N TRP A 11 -2.07 -8.83 4.05
CA TRP A 11 -2.74 -9.88 3.30
C TRP A 11 -4.07 -10.19 3.97
N ASP A 12 -5.15 -10.10 3.18
CA ASP A 12 -6.49 -10.45 3.65
C ASP A 12 -6.79 -11.88 3.20
N ALA A 13 -6.50 -12.84 4.05
CA ALA A 13 -6.65 -14.25 3.72
C ALA A 13 -8.09 -14.66 3.38
N PRO A 14 -9.11 -14.22 4.12
CA PRO A 14 -10.49 -14.57 3.77
C PRO A 14 -10.90 -14.14 2.38
N LYS A 15 -10.42 -12.99 1.92
CA LYS A 15 -10.74 -12.47 0.60
C LYS A 15 -9.66 -12.75 -0.42
N LYS A 16 -8.56 -13.36 0.00
CA LYS A 16 -7.42 -13.72 -0.85
C LYS A 16 -6.92 -12.52 -1.65
N ARG A 17 -6.77 -11.40 -0.97
CA ARG A 17 -6.29 -10.18 -1.61
C ARG A 17 -5.42 -9.40 -0.64
N ARG A 18 -4.63 -8.50 -1.19
CA ARG A 18 -3.80 -7.62 -0.40
C ARG A 18 -4.49 -6.28 -0.26
N LEU A 19 -4.39 -5.70 0.92
CA LEU A 19 -4.94 -4.37 1.19
C LEU A 19 -3.81 -3.40 1.43
N ILE A 20 -3.98 -2.19 0.91
CA ILE A 20 -3.08 -1.08 1.18
C ILE A 20 -3.81 -0.09 2.07
N ARG A 21 -3.14 0.31 3.13
CA ARG A 21 -3.64 1.34 4.03
C ARG A 21 -2.70 2.53 3.94
N LEU A 22 -3.19 3.62 3.37
CA LEU A 22 -2.42 4.86 3.27
C LEU A 22 -2.79 5.75 4.44
N LYS A 23 -1.77 6.26 5.14
CA LYS A 23 -1.99 7.21 6.21
C LYS A 23 -1.61 8.60 5.70
N VAL A 24 -2.57 9.52 5.73
CA VAL A 24 -2.38 10.89 5.28
C VAL A 24 -2.89 11.80 6.41
N GLY A 25 -1.97 12.32 7.21
CA GLY A 25 -2.34 13.08 8.40
C GLY A 25 -3.14 12.21 9.36
N GLU A 26 -4.36 12.61 9.64
CA GLU A 26 -5.25 11.84 10.52
C GLU A 26 -6.18 10.90 9.74
N GLU A 27 -6.11 10.93 8.42
CA GLU A 27 -6.95 10.08 7.60
C GLU A 27 -6.25 8.78 7.25
N VAL A 28 -7.04 7.73 7.16
CA VAL A 28 -6.57 6.43 6.69
C VAL A 28 -7.41 6.03 5.49
N ILE A 29 -6.74 5.84 4.37
CA ILE A 29 -7.37 5.44 3.12
C ILE A 29 -7.06 3.98 2.87
N ARG A 30 -8.10 3.17 2.69
CA ARG A 30 -7.95 1.74 2.43
C ARG A 30 -8.32 1.45 1.00
N ARG A 31 -7.44 0.72 0.30
CA ARG A 31 -7.68 0.34 -1.09
C ARG A 31 -7.21 -1.09 -1.30
N PRO A 32 -7.90 -1.85 -2.14
CA PRO A 32 -7.41 -3.18 -2.50
C PRO A 32 -6.20 -3.03 -3.41
N ALA A 33 -5.16 -3.81 -3.15
CA ALA A 33 -4.00 -3.85 -4.03
C ALA A 33 -4.26 -4.87 -5.14
N PRO A 34 -3.75 -4.63 -6.35
CA PRO A 34 -3.93 -5.60 -7.44
C PRO A 34 -3.30 -6.95 -7.10
N GLY A 35 -3.96 -7.99 -7.54
CA GLY A 35 -3.79 -9.38 -7.18
C GLY A 35 -2.44 -10.02 -7.33
N LYS A 36 -1.54 -9.72 -6.41
CA LYS A 36 -0.35 -10.53 -6.21
C LYS A 36 -0.62 -11.48 -5.07
N GLY A 37 -0.09 -12.68 -5.16
CA GLY A 37 -0.25 -13.65 -4.09
C GLY A 37 0.52 -13.25 -2.84
N PRO A 38 0.38 -14.01 -1.76
CA PRO A 38 1.06 -13.71 -0.50
C PRO A 38 2.59 -13.82 -0.61
N ASP A 39 3.09 -14.45 -1.66
CA ASP A 39 4.53 -14.66 -1.89
C ASP A 39 5.17 -13.60 -2.78
N ALA A 40 4.46 -12.50 -3.07
CA ALA A 40 5.01 -11.47 -3.91
C ALA A 40 6.25 -10.81 -3.27
N ASP A 41 7.21 -10.44 -4.10
CA ASP A 41 8.43 -9.77 -3.64
C ASP A 41 8.13 -8.46 -2.93
N GLU A 42 8.90 -8.19 -1.89
CA GLU A 42 8.79 -6.95 -1.15
C GLU A 42 8.98 -5.73 -2.05
N ALA A 43 9.96 -5.78 -2.96
CA ALA A 43 10.21 -4.67 -3.88
C ALA A 43 9.01 -4.40 -4.77
N VAL A 44 8.37 -5.46 -5.26
CA VAL A 44 7.16 -5.33 -6.09
C VAL A 44 6.02 -4.73 -5.27
N LEU A 45 5.87 -5.16 -4.02
CA LEU A 45 4.81 -4.66 -3.15
C LEU A 45 5.02 -3.18 -2.83
N ARG A 46 6.26 -2.76 -2.59
CA ARG A 46 6.57 -1.35 -2.35
C ARG A 46 6.24 -0.51 -3.58
N SER A 47 6.64 -0.97 -4.76
CA SER A 47 6.32 -0.28 -6.02
C SER A 47 4.82 -0.16 -6.23
N THR A 48 4.09 -1.21 -5.93
CA THR A 48 2.63 -1.21 -6.04
C THR A 48 2.01 -0.17 -5.12
N ALA A 49 2.49 -0.09 -3.88
CA ALA A 49 1.99 0.89 -2.92
C ALA A 49 2.25 2.32 -3.38
N VAL A 50 3.47 2.59 -3.86
CA VAL A 50 3.84 3.91 -4.36
C VAL A 50 2.99 4.28 -5.57
N GLN A 51 2.79 3.35 -6.48
CA GLN A 51 1.98 3.59 -7.68
C GLN A 51 0.52 3.86 -7.30
N LEU A 52 -0.02 3.07 -6.39
CA LEU A 52 -1.40 3.26 -5.95
C LEU A 52 -1.58 4.62 -5.28
N ALA A 53 -0.63 5.02 -4.45
CA ALA A 53 -0.67 6.33 -3.81
C ALA A 53 -0.67 7.44 -4.86
N SER A 54 0.18 7.30 -5.87
CA SER A 54 0.25 8.27 -6.96
C SER A 54 -1.08 8.35 -7.72
N ASP A 55 -1.71 7.22 -7.97
CA ASP A 55 -3.02 7.17 -8.65
C ASP A 55 -4.11 7.86 -7.82
N GLU A 56 -3.97 7.86 -6.50
CA GLU A 56 -4.90 8.54 -5.60
C GLU A 56 -4.55 10.02 -5.40
N GLY A 57 -3.45 10.48 -5.98
CA GLY A 57 -3.03 11.86 -5.87
C GLY A 57 -2.08 12.15 -4.72
N TYR A 58 -1.44 11.13 -4.16
CA TYR A 58 -0.52 11.29 -3.04
C TYR A 58 0.89 10.88 -3.44
N GLN A 59 1.87 11.52 -2.81
CA GLN A 59 3.27 11.15 -2.95
C GLN A 59 3.68 10.28 -1.76
N LEU A 60 4.19 9.09 -2.04
CA LEU A 60 4.58 8.13 -1.02
C LEU A 60 6.03 7.71 -1.23
N GLU A 61 6.83 7.79 -0.16
CA GLU A 61 8.21 7.33 -0.20
C GLU A 61 8.26 5.81 -0.03
N PRO A 62 9.05 5.10 -0.85
CA PRO A 62 9.14 3.64 -0.69
C PRO A 62 9.59 3.21 0.70
N SER A 63 10.45 3.99 1.34
CA SER A 63 10.92 3.68 2.69
C SER A 63 9.84 3.81 3.76
N SER A 64 8.73 4.47 3.43
CA SER A 64 7.60 4.63 4.35
C SER A 64 6.57 3.52 4.21
N VAL A 65 6.84 2.53 3.37
CA VAL A 65 5.94 1.40 3.16
C VAL A 65 6.32 0.26 4.11
N THR A 66 5.34 -0.22 4.86
CA THR A 66 5.49 -1.38 5.73
C THR A 66 4.71 -2.54 5.13
N ILE A 67 5.31 -3.71 5.10
CA ILE A 67 4.68 -4.89 4.54
C ILE A 67 4.44 -5.89 5.66
N ALA A 68 3.19 -6.18 5.92
CA ALA A 68 2.77 -7.22 6.86
C ALA A 68 2.50 -8.50 6.10
N ARG A 69 3.13 -9.57 6.52
CA ARG A 69 2.98 -10.89 5.89
C ARG A 69 2.17 -11.83 6.75
#